data_bd620a2a68e27a1b8b64a80e5c1417da
#
_entry.id   bd620a2a68e27a1b8b64a80e5c1417da
#
_cell.length_a   1.000
_cell.length_b   1.000
_cell.length_c   1.000
_cell.angle_alpha   90.00
_cell.angle_beta   90.00
_cell.angle_gamma   90.00
#
_symmetry.space_group_name_H-M   'P 1'
#
loop_
_entity.id
_entity.type
_entity.pdbx_description
1 polymer ?
#
loop_
_entity_poly.entity_id
_entity_poly.type
_entity_poly.pdbx_seq_one_letter_code
_entity_poly.pdbx_strand_id
1 'polypeptide(L)'
;PHQSSAASDVYKRQVNKCSFSGLTESSSFSPQASDNNFTVRGIEKLRYYKDIIETWKITNTTYEELYTDSVGTFTYLDPPYEIRSSLYGKRGRMHKGFDHDKFYENCDHSCGHMMVSYNSSQLIKDRFVDWDAQEYDHTYTMRSVGDYMKDQQDRKELLLLNYGIR
;
A
#
# COMPACT_ATOMS: atom_id res chain seq x y z
N PRO A 1 14.27 15.86 10.42
CA PRO A 1 14.04 14.55 9.81
C PRO A 1 15.19 13.65 10.21
N HIS A 2 14.87 12.57 10.97
CA HIS A 2 15.87 11.57 11.29
C HIS A 2 16.27 10.87 9.98
N GLN A 3 17.44 11.19 9.49
CA GLN A 3 18.08 10.44 8.42
C GLN A 3 18.23 9.00 8.91
N SER A 4 17.48 8.08 8.32
CA SER A 4 17.64 6.65 8.60
C SER A 4 19.04 6.24 8.15
N SER A 5 19.85 5.68 9.06
CA SER A 5 21.14 5.17 8.66
C SER A 5 20.97 3.93 7.76
N ALA A 6 21.87 3.69 6.81
CA ALA A 6 21.83 2.50 5.96
C ALA A 6 21.73 1.20 6.79
N ALA A 7 22.36 1.14 7.96
CA ALA A 7 22.25 0.03 8.90
C ALA A 7 20.82 -0.15 9.44
N SER A 8 20.11 0.95 9.73
CA SER A 8 18.72 0.91 10.17
C SER A 8 17.78 0.36 9.07
N ASP A 9 18.03 0.71 7.82
CA ASP A 9 17.19 0.27 6.70
C ASP A 9 17.42 -1.21 6.37
N VAL A 10 18.67 -1.68 6.44
CA VAL A 10 18.99 -3.11 6.34
C VAL A 10 18.30 -3.89 7.45
N TYR A 11 18.35 -3.40 8.69
CA TYR A 11 17.69 -4.03 9.82
C TYR A 11 16.17 -4.11 9.64
N LYS A 12 15.52 -3.03 9.21
CA LYS A 12 14.07 -3.01 8.93
C LYS A 12 13.69 -4.02 7.86
N ARG A 13 14.46 -4.11 6.78
CA ARG A 13 14.25 -5.10 5.74
C ARG A 13 14.41 -6.52 6.26
N GLN A 14 15.44 -6.79 7.06
CA GLN A 14 15.67 -8.09 7.68
C GLN A 14 14.49 -8.48 8.58
N VAL A 15 14.05 -7.58 9.46
CA VAL A 15 12.89 -7.80 10.34
C VAL A 15 11.66 -8.12 9.51
N ASN A 16 11.37 -7.34 8.47
CA ASN A 16 10.22 -7.58 7.60
C ASN A 16 10.27 -8.95 6.90
N LYS A 17 11.43 -9.32 6.31
CA LYS A 17 11.57 -10.57 5.57
C LYS A 17 11.63 -11.81 6.45
N CYS A 18 12.11 -11.69 7.69
CA CYS A 18 12.24 -12.78 8.63
C CYS A 18 11.05 -12.91 9.59
N SER A 19 10.09 -12.01 9.53
CA SER A 19 8.89 -12.05 10.37
C SER A 19 7.76 -12.84 9.72
N PHE A 20 6.89 -13.41 10.55
CA PHE A 20 5.67 -14.05 10.08
C PHE A 20 4.80 -13.04 9.32
N SER A 21 4.38 -13.40 8.11
CA SER A 21 3.57 -12.54 7.22
C SER A 21 4.17 -11.15 6.88
N GLY A 22 5.48 -10.94 7.11
CA GLY A 22 6.11 -9.65 6.82
C GLY A 22 5.72 -8.50 7.76
N LEU A 23 5.04 -8.80 8.86
CA LEU A 23 4.59 -7.80 9.84
C LEU A 23 5.76 -7.40 10.75
N THR A 24 6.20 -6.15 10.68
CA THR A 24 7.36 -5.66 11.45
C THR A 24 7.04 -5.35 12.91
N GLU A 25 5.85 -4.84 13.21
CA GLU A 25 5.51 -4.34 14.54
C GLU A 25 4.70 -5.33 15.41
N SER A 26 4.04 -6.28 14.78
CA SER A 26 3.07 -7.18 15.43
C SER A 26 3.33 -8.65 15.16
N SER A 27 4.55 -8.99 14.77
CA SER A 27 4.93 -10.35 14.39
C SER A 27 6.17 -10.83 15.12
N SER A 28 6.29 -12.16 15.25
CA SER A 28 7.47 -12.83 15.75
C SER A 28 8.37 -13.31 14.62
N PHE A 29 9.63 -13.60 14.94
CA PHE A 29 10.56 -14.26 14.03
C PHE A 29 10.00 -15.61 13.54
N SER A 30 10.11 -15.85 12.25
CA SER A 30 9.72 -17.11 11.61
C SER A 30 10.94 -17.69 10.88
N PRO A 31 11.49 -18.85 11.34
CA PRO A 31 12.58 -19.52 10.63
C PRO A 31 12.25 -19.80 9.17
N GLN A 32 11.04 -20.30 8.88
CA GLN A 32 10.59 -20.57 7.53
C GLN A 32 10.52 -19.31 6.67
N ALA A 33 10.07 -18.17 7.21
CA ALA A 33 10.05 -16.91 6.49
C ALA A 33 11.48 -16.40 6.24
N SER A 34 12.37 -16.56 7.21
CA SER A 34 13.78 -16.21 7.06
C SER A 34 14.43 -16.97 5.92
N ASP A 35 14.28 -18.30 5.90
CA ASP A 35 14.91 -19.16 4.90
C ASP A 35 14.36 -18.91 3.48
N ASN A 36 13.07 -18.63 3.36
CA ASN A 36 12.42 -18.46 2.06
C ASN A 36 12.48 -17.00 1.51
N ASN A 37 12.48 -16.00 2.38
CA ASN A 37 12.30 -14.60 1.97
C ASN A 37 13.56 -13.75 2.11
N PHE A 38 14.51 -14.12 2.99
CA PHE A 38 15.76 -13.40 3.19
C PHE A 38 16.93 -14.16 2.59
N THR A 39 16.98 -14.21 1.27
CA THR A 39 17.95 -15.02 0.50
C THR A 39 18.98 -14.12 -0.18
N VAL A 40 20.19 -14.65 -0.42
CA VAL A 40 21.24 -13.97 -1.21
C VAL A 40 20.70 -13.55 -2.57
N ARG A 41 20.01 -14.45 -3.28
CA ARG A 41 19.37 -14.16 -4.58
C ARG A 41 18.38 -12.99 -4.48
N GLY A 42 17.61 -12.90 -3.38
CA GLY A 42 16.67 -11.80 -3.14
C GLY A 42 17.38 -10.47 -2.91
N ILE A 43 18.56 -10.50 -2.29
CA ILE A 43 19.40 -9.32 -2.09
C ILE A 43 20.05 -8.89 -3.40
N GLU A 44 20.59 -9.83 -4.17
CA GLU A 44 21.23 -9.54 -5.47
C GLU A 44 20.27 -8.91 -6.47
N LYS A 45 19.00 -9.35 -6.49
CA LYS A 45 17.97 -8.73 -7.33
C LYS A 45 17.79 -7.24 -7.08
N LEU A 46 18.07 -6.75 -5.87
CA LEU A 46 17.93 -5.32 -5.58
C LEU A 46 18.91 -4.45 -6.38
N ARG A 47 20.03 -5.01 -6.80
CA ARG A 47 21.03 -4.28 -7.61
C ARG A 47 20.45 -3.81 -8.95
N TYR A 48 19.53 -4.61 -9.54
CA TYR A 48 18.87 -4.26 -10.81
C TYR A 48 17.93 -3.05 -10.70
N TYR A 49 17.47 -2.73 -9.48
CA TYR A 49 16.59 -1.58 -9.26
C TYR A 49 17.36 -0.32 -8.85
N LYS A 50 18.67 -0.42 -8.60
CA LYS A 50 19.49 0.69 -8.11
C LYS A 50 19.36 1.90 -9.02
N ASP A 51 19.67 1.74 -10.31
CA ASP A 51 19.69 2.82 -11.29
C ASP A 51 18.31 3.47 -11.47
N ILE A 52 17.25 2.69 -11.33
CA ILE A 52 15.87 3.19 -11.39
C ILE A 52 15.55 4.00 -10.13
N ILE A 53 15.87 3.47 -8.96
CA ILE A 53 15.56 4.11 -7.67
C ILE A 53 16.36 5.40 -7.47
N GLU A 54 17.58 5.47 -7.98
CA GLU A 54 18.41 6.68 -7.91
C GLU A 54 17.80 7.89 -8.65
N THR A 55 16.89 7.65 -9.60
CA THR A 55 16.16 8.71 -10.29
C THR A 55 14.94 9.21 -9.49
N TRP A 56 14.53 8.51 -8.43
CA TRP A 56 13.32 8.82 -7.66
C TRP A 56 13.62 9.83 -6.55
N LYS A 57 12.69 10.75 -6.37
CA LYS A 57 12.65 11.58 -5.16
C LYS A 57 11.81 10.86 -4.12
N ILE A 58 12.47 10.19 -3.18
CA ILE A 58 11.79 9.48 -2.09
C ILE A 58 11.60 10.45 -0.91
N THR A 59 10.37 10.57 -0.43
CA THR A 59 10.02 11.46 0.68
C THR A 59 9.25 10.67 1.75
N ASN A 60 9.23 11.19 2.97
CA ASN A 60 8.41 10.69 4.06
C ASN A 60 7.63 11.87 4.64
N THR A 61 6.44 12.07 4.10
CA THR A 61 5.55 13.17 4.43
C THR A 61 4.09 12.76 4.24
N THR A 62 3.14 13.65 4.47
CA THR A 62 1.73 13.37 4.20
C THR A 62 1.43 13.47 2.71
N TYR A 63 0.37 12.80 2.25
CA TYR A 63 -0.03 12.83 0.84
C TYR A 63 -0.41 14.24 0.39
N GLU A 64 -0.99 15.06 1.27
CA GLU A 64 -1.37 16.44 0.99
C GLU A 64 -0.17 17.32 0.61
N GLU A 65 0.99 17.07 1.20
CA GLU A 65 2.23 17.81 0.90
C GLU A 65 2.86 17.39 -0.44
N LEU A 66 2.53 16.19 -0.92
CA LEU A 66 3.02 15.66 -2.19
C LEU A 66 2.09 15.98 -3.36
N TYR A 67 0.93 16.49 -3.05
CA TYR A 67 -0.11 16.74 -4.02
C TYR A 67 0.32 17.82 -5.00
N THR A 68 0.45 17.43 -6.25
CA THR A 68 0.79 18.37 -7.32
C THR A 68 -0.44 18.56 -8.19
N ASP A 69 -1.12 19.66 -7.99
CA ASP A 69 -2.27 20.04 -8.81
C ASP A 69 -1.77 20.63 -10.13
N SER A 70 -1.37 19.77 -11.05
CA SER A 70 -0.87 20.23 -12.35
C SER A 70 -1.36 19.33 -13.49
N VAL A 71 -1.85 19.97 -14.52
CA VAL A 71 -2.22 19.30 -15.77
C VAL A 71 -1.02 18.55 -16.34
N GLY A 72 -1.21 17.29 -16.72
CA GLY A 72 -0.17 16.44 -17.28
C GLY A 72 0.62 15.63 -16.24
N THR A 73 0.27 15.71 -14.96
CA THR A 73 0.78 14.79 -13.94
C THR A 73 -0.05 13.51 -13.87
N PHE A 74 0.60 12.42 -13.51
CA PHE A 74 -0.06 11.16 -13.13
C PHE A 74 0.29 10.84 -11.68
N THR A 75 -0.73 10.61 -10.87
CA THR A 75 -0.55 10.28 -9.45
C THR A 75 -1.22 8.94 -9.15
N TYR A 76 -0.44 7.98 -8.63
CA TYR A 76 -0.95 6.74 -8.07
C TYR A 76 -1.00 6.84 -6.55
N LEU A 77 -2.15 6.51 -5.96
CA LEU A 77 -2.40 6.57 -4.53
C LEU A 77 -2.86 5.20 -4.00
N ASP A 78 -2.23 4.73 -2.94
CA ASP A 78 -2.55 3.49 -2.23
C ASP A 78 -2.82 3.82 -0.75
N PRO A 79 -3.99 4.40 -0.43
CA PRO A 79 -4.34 4.78 0.93
C PRO A 79 -4.58 3.53 1.80
N PRO A 80 -4.56 3.67 3.14
CA PRO A 80 -5.02 2.61 4.02
C PRO A 80 -6.44 2.19 3.65
N TYR A 81 -6.70 0.89 3.51
CA TYR A 81 -8.03 0.40 3.16
C TYR A 81 -9.04 0.65 4.27
N GLU A 82 -10.26 1.02 3.89
CA GLU A 82 -11.38 1.23 4.83
C GLU A 82 -11.95 -0.12 5.28
N ILE A 83 -11.24 -0.78 6.19
CA ILE A 83 -11.55 -2.11 6.70
C ILE A 83 -11.73 -2.09 8.22
N ARG A 84 -12.58 -2.99 8.73
CA ARG A 84 -12.86 -3.10 10.17
C ARG A 84 -11.71 -3.73 10.97
N SER A 85 -10.72 -4.32 10.31
CA SER A 85 -9.64 -5.05 10.97
C SER A 85 -8.53 -4.11 11.50
N SER A 86 -7.66 -4.65 12.37
CA SER A 86 -6.49 -3.92 12.90
C SER A 86 -5.22 -4.19 12.08
N LEU A 87 -5.34 -4.25 10.75
CA LEU A 87 -4.29 -4.73 9.85
C LEU A 87 -3.06 -3.81 9.80
N TYR A 88 -3.25 -2.50 9.83
CA TYR A 88 -2.17 -1.53 9.64
C TYR A 88 -1.76 -0.86 10.95
N GLY A 89 -0.47 -1.02 11.32
CA GLY A 89 0.12 -0.43 12.51
C GLY A 89 -0.35 -1.06 13.82
N LYS A 90 0.23 -0.62 14.93
CA LYS A 90 -0.10 -1.13 16.26
C LYS A 90 -1.57 -0.81 16.60
N ARG A 91 -2.41 -1.85 16.77
CA ARG A 91 -3.86 -1.76 17.03
C ARG A 91 -4.66 -1.06 15.91
N GLY A 92 -4.18 -1.06 14.68
CA GLY A 92 -4.87 -0.45 13.55
C GLY A 92 -4.83 1.08 13.52
N ARG A 93 -3.89 1.73 14.20
CA ARG A 93 -3.82 3.20 14.28
C ARG A 93 -3.62 3.87 12.92
N MET A 94 -2.97 3.20 11.98
CA MET A 94 -2.65 3.81 10.68
C MET A 94 -3.86 3.96 9.76
N HIS A 95 -4.91 3.14 9.92
CA HIS A 95 -6.11 3.25 9.09
C HIS A 95 -7.35 3.75 9.84
N LYS A 96 -7.42 3.57 11.16
CA LYS A 96 -8.57 4.07 11.94
C LYS A 96 -8.67 5.58 12.06
N GLY A 97 -7.55 6.28 11.85
CA GLY A 97 -7.48 7.73 11.89
C GLY A 97 -7.36 8.38 10.52
N PHE A 98 -7.43 7.59 9.44
CA PHE A 98 -7.37 8.13 8.09
C PHE A 98 -8.75 8.65 7.67
N ASP A 99 -8.81 9.91 7.26
CA ASP A 99 -10.03 10.58 6.82
C ASP A 99 -10.25 10.31 5.33
N HIS A 100 -11.07 9.31 5.03
CA HIS A 100 -11.35 8.88 3.67
C HIS A 100 -12.21 9.88 2.90
N ASP A 101 -13.05 10.67 3.56
CA ASP A 101 -13.88 11.68 2.91
C ASP A 101 -13.02 12.87 2.48
N LYS A 102 -12.18 13.38 3.38
CA LYS A 102 -11.19 14.41 3.06
C LYS A 102 -10.22 13.95 1.96
N PHE A 103 -9.81 12.68 2.00
CA PHE A 103 -8.95 12.10 0.98
C PHE A 103 -9.62 12.15 -0.40
N TYR A 104 -10.89 11.72 -0.51
CA TYR A 104 -11.67 11.82 -1.73
C TYR A 104 -11.77 13.26 -2.22
N GLU A 105 -12.16 14.21 -1.36
CA GLU A 105 -12.27 15.63 -1.69
C GLU A 105 -10.96 16.16 -2.30
N ASN A 106 -9.83 15.84 -1.70
CA ASN A 106 -8.53 16.23 -2.22
C ASN A 106 -8.23 15.62 -3.60
N CYS A 107 -8.60 14.34 -3.81
CA CYS A 107 -8.42 13.67 -5.10
C CYS A 107 -9.32 14.27 -6.19
N ASP A 108 -10.59 14.54 -5.86
CA ASP A 108 -11.58 15.02 -6.81
C ASP A 108 -11.29 16.44 -7.31
N HIS A 109 -10.63 17.26 -6.50
CA HIS A 109 -10.22 18.62 -6.89
C HIS A 109 -8.95 18.66 -7.76
N SER A 110 -8.30 17.52 -8.06
CA SER A 110 -7.06 17.50 -8.84
C SER A 110 -7.30 17.69 -10.33
N CYS A 111 -6.48 18.53 -10.95
CA CYS A 111 -6.41 18.69 -12.40
C CYS A 111 -5.55 17.62 -13.10
N GLY A 112 -4.78 16.82 -12.36
CA GLY A 112 -3.94 15.75 -12.87
C GLY A 112 -4.70 14.43 -13.06
N HIS A 113 -4.08 13.48 -13.77
CA HIS A 113 -4.61 12.13 -13.85
C HIS A 113 -4.30 11.36 -12.56
N MET A 114 -5.32 10.78 -11.97
CA MET A 114 -5.23 10.03 -10.74
C MET A 114 -5.69 8.60 -10.88
N MET A 115 -4.97 7.70 -10.23
CA MET A 115 -5.34 6.31 -10.03
C MET A 115 -5.27 5.99 -8.54
N VAL A 116 -6.36 5.51 -7.98
CA VAL A 116 -6.45 5.14 -6.56
C VAL A 116 -6.78 3.66 -6.43
N SER A 117 -6.03 2.92 -5.62
CA SER A 117 -6.34 1.52 -5.28
C SER A 117 -7.08 1.44 -3.95
N TYR A 118 -8.15 0.64 -3.91
CA TYR A 118 -8.94 0.36 -2.71
C TYR A 118 -9.44 -1.10 -2.70
N ASN A 119 -9.82 -1.59 -1.52
CA ASN A 119 -10.66 -2.77 -1.45
C ASN A 119 -12.06 -2.47 -2.02
N SER A 120 -12.62 -3.42 -2.76
CA SER A 120 -13.97 -3.25 -3.31
C SER A 120 -15.01 -3.25 -2.20
N SER A 121 -15.77 -2.17 -2.10
CA SER A 121 -16.95 -2.04 -1.25
C SER A 121 -17.93 -1.05 -1.87
N GLN A 122 -19.23 -1.20 -1.52
CA GLN A 122 -20.23 -0.26 -2.02
C GLN A 122 -19.97 1.16 -1.51
N LEU A 123 -19.49 1.31 -0.28
CA LEU A 123 -19.15 2.59 0.31
C LEU A 123 -18.07 3.35 -0.49
N ILE A 124 -17.02 2.63 -0.94
CA ILE A 124 -15.99 3.22 -1.78
C ILE A 124 -16.54 3.60 -3.16
N LYS A 125 -17.35 2.72 -3.77
CA LYS A 125 -17.97 3.00 -5.07
C LYS A 125 -18.90 4.22 -5.02
N ASP A 126 -19.66 4.37 -3.95
CA ASP A 126 -20.56 5.50 -3.75
C ASP A 126 -19.77 6.81 -3.54
N ARG A 127 -18.65 6.74 -2.82
CA ARG A 127 -17.77 7.90 -2.59
C ARG A 127 -17.10 8.39 -3.89
N PHE A 128 -16.69 7.47 -4.76
CA PHE A 128 -16.03 7.77 -6.03
C PHE A 128 -16.99 7.59 -7.23
N VAL A 129 -18.25 7.96 -7.07
CA VAL A 129 -19.33 7.69 -8.05
C VAL A 129 -19.04 8.27 -9.45
N ASP A 130 -18.35 9.40 -9.52
CA ASP A 130 -18.01 10.10 -10.78
C ASP A 130 -16.69 9.60 -11.41
N TRP A 131 -16.01 8.65 -10.75
CA TRP A 131 -14.76 8.07 -11.24
C TRP A 131 -15.01 6.74 -11.97
N ASP A 132 -14.14 6.43 -12.95
CA ASP A 132 -14.14 5.11 -13.59
C ASP A 132 -13.62 4.06 -12.61
N ALA A 133 -14.48 3.11 -12.24
CA ALA A 133 -14.18 2.08 -11.26
C ALA A 133 -13.94 0.73 -11.95
N GLN A 134 -12.71 0.27 -11.95
CA GLN A 134 -12.28 -1.03 -12.47
C GLN A 134 -12.16 -2.03 -11.34
N GLU A 135 -13.02 -3.05 -11.32
CA GLU A 135 -12.99 -4.10 -10.31
C GLU A 135 -12.27 -5.34 -10.83
N TYR A 136 -11.35 -5.88 -10.05
CA TYR A 136 -10.63 -7.10 -10.41
C TYR A 136 -10.46 -8.05 -9.23
N ASP A 137 -10.40 -9.34 -9.53
CA ASP A 137 -10.16 -10.37 -8.53
C ASP A 137 -8.70 -10.36 -8.10
N HIS A 138 -8.44 -10.24 -6.82
CA HIS A 138 -7.11 -10.34 -6.25
C HIS A 138 -7.03 -11.47 -5.24
N THR A 139 -6.22 -12.49 -5.56
CA THR A 139 -5.98 -13.60 -4.65
C THR A 139 -4.80 -13.28 -3.73
N TYR A 140 -5.08 -12.97 -2.48
CA TYR A 140 -4.04 -12.86 -1.46
C TYR A 140 -3.46 -14.25 -1.16
N THR A 141 -2.19 -14.47 -1.50
CA THR A 141 -1.47 -15.72 -1.22
C THR A 141 -1.03 -15.88 0.24
N MET A 142 -1.56 -15.10 1.17
CA MET A 142 -1.27 -15.30 2.58
C MET A 142 -1.92 -16.60 3.06
N ARG A 143 -1.15 -17.68 2.99
CA ARG A 143 -1.46 -18.93 3.68
C ARG A 143 -1.39 -18.69 5.16
N SER A 144 -2.50 -18.90 5.79
CA SER A 144 -2.70 -18.99 7.24
C SER A 144 -3.01 -17.67 7.96
N VAL A 145 -4.25 -17.61 8.36
CA VAL A 145 -4.68 -17.49 9.76
C VAL A 145 -6.17 -17.83 9.77
N GLY A 146 -6.53 -19.07 10.13
CA GLY A 146 -7.81 -19.52 10.67
C GLY A 146 -9.09 -18.87 10.10
N ASP A 147 -9.95 -18.34 10.98
CA ASP A 147 -11.21 -17.69 10.61
C ASP A 147 -11.09 -16.40 9.79
N TYR A 148 -9.88 -15.83 9.69
CA TYR A 148 -9.57 -14.66 8.87
C TYR A 148 -9.61 -14.95 7.36
N MET A 149 -9.44 -16.23 6.96
CA MET A 149 -9.40 -16.64 5.55
C MET A 149 -10.78 -16.85 4.94
N LYS A 150 -11.82 -17.09 5.75
CA LYS A 150 -13.18 -17.30 5.23
C LYS A 150 -13.75 -16.04 4.57
N ASP A 151 -13.38 -14.86 5.09
CA ASP A 151 -13.81 -13.57 4.53
C ASP A 151 -12.86 -13.02 3.46
N GLN A 152 -11.71 -13.64 3.25
CA GLN A 152 -10.69 -13.15 2.29
C GLN A 152 -10.76 -13.81 0.92
N GLN A 153 -11.49 -14.92 0.76
CA GLN A 153 -11.52 -15.67 -0.49
C GLN A 153 -12.23 -14.94 -1.65
N ASP A 154 -13.04 -13.92 -1.36
CA ASP A 154 -13.82 -13.18 -2.36
C ASP A 154 -13.54 -11.66 -2.35
N ARG A 155 -12.36 -11.23 -1.91
CA ARG A 155 -12.05 -9.79 -1.92
C ARG A 155 -11.61 -9.35 -3.30
N LYS A 156 -12.42 -8.49 -3.86
CA LYS A 156 -12.09 -7.77 -5.06
C LYS A 156 -11.39 -6.46 -4.71
N GLU A 157 -10.46 -6.08 -5.54
CA GLU A 157 -9.78 -4.79 -5.48
C GLU A 157 -10.43 -3.83 -6.48
N LEU A 158 -10.36 -2.53 -6.20
CA LEU A 158 -10.79 -1.47 -7.08
C LEU A 158 -9.59 -0.64 -7.53
N LEU A 159 -9.54 -0.34 -8.81
CA LEU A 159 -8.79 0.79 -9.35
C LEU A 159 -9.79 1.86 -9.74
N LEU A 160 -9.62 3.04 -9.16
CA LEU A 160 -10.47 4.20 -9.36
C LEU A 160 -9.68 5.23 -10.16
N LEU A 161 -10.24 5.71 -11.25
CA LEU A 161 -9.60 6.59 -12.20
C LEU A 161 -10.44 7.86 -12.38
N ASN A 162 -9.87 9.05 -12.25
CA ASN A 162 -10.55 10.30 -12.57
C ASN A 162 -10.54 10.63 -14.07
N TYR A 163 -10.12 9.67 -14.91
CA TYR A 163 -10.07 9.79 -16.37
C TYR A 163 -10.55 8.48 -17.00
N GLY A 164 -11.23 8.57 -18.16
CA GLY A 164 -11.70 7.37 -18.86
C GLY A 164 -10.55 6.63 -19.56
N ILE A 165 -10.51 5.31 -19.43
CA ILE A 165 -9.69 4.45 -20.27
C ILE A 165 -10.44 4.28 -21.59
N ARG A 166 -9.90 4.86 -22.68
CA ARG A 166 -10.42 4.68 -24.03
C ARG A 166 -9.79 3.48 -24.71
#